data_9a65c75e252671d502d0d76f65e3feda
#
_entry.id   9a65c75e252671d502d0d76f65e3feda
#
_cell.length_a   1.000
_cell.length_b   1.000
_cell.length_c   1.000
_cell.angle_alpha   90.00
_cell.angle_beta   90.00
_cell.angle_gamma   90.00
#
_symmetry.space_group_name_H-M   'P 1'
#
loop_
_entity.id
_entity.type
_entity.pdbx_description
1 polymer ?
#
loop_
_entity_poly.entity_id
_entity_poly.type
_entity_poly.pdbx_seq_one_letter_code
_entity_poly.pdbx_strand_id
1 'polypeptide(L)'
;MARTKQAVSGYRTTKGERFSYWMYFLGENIFYGLIAINMQTFYSDVGITAASVAIILFITKLWDAVNDPLFGVLIDRIKFKKGRFLPWLRIAMPLLAVSSIFFFALPAGANPVLKIVWATVAYIAWDASYTICDVPMFILPTSMTDNIKERSQMLAMGRYFAMIGITGASMLLPMVQKRLGWLACGIIFSAIAAVTMLPLCFKAKERRVVRPEKEVSLKQMGKYVIGNKYLLLFYVAMFIGSLTNFIQYVTLFFARYNLGNQDAASLLSLMFEV
;
A
#
# COMPACT_ATOMS: atom_id res chain seq x y z
N MET A 1 5.15 42.45 23.07
CA MET A 1 5.10 41.14 22.41
C MET A 1 4.81 41.37 20.91
N ALA A 2 5.84 41.44 20.12
CA ALA A 2 5.72 41.61 18.66
C ALA A 2 5.45 40.24 18.02
N ARG A 3 4.26 40.03 17.49
CA ARG A 3 3.95 38.92 16.62
C ARG A 3 4.72 39.12 15.31
N THR A 4 5.84 38.43 15.17
CA THR A 4 6.54 38.30 13.90
C THR A 4 5.57 37.67 12.91
N LYS A 5 5.03 38.46 12.00
CA LYS A 5 4.35 37.96 10.79
C LYS A 5 5.40 37.18 9.98
N GLN A 6 5.52 35.89 10.19
CA GLN A 6 6.22 35.03 9.25
C GLN A 6 5.55 35.21 7.88
N ALA A 7 6.30 35.81 6.97
CA ALA A 7 5.92 35.88 5.57
C ALA A 7 5.66 34.46 5.08
N VAL A 8 4.40 34.14 4.85
CA VAL A 8 3.96 32.90 4.21
C VAL A 8 4.36 33.01 2.74
N SER A 9 5.59 32.69 2.43
CA SER A 9 6.04 32.45 1.05
C SER A 9 5.43 31.11 0.62
N GLY A 10 4.16 31.16 0.16
CA GLY A 10 3.40 29.94 -0.05
C GLY A 10 3.73 29.28 -1.37
N TYR A 11 4.57 28.28 -1.37
CA TYR A 11 4.52 27.27 -2.44
C TYR A 11 3.17 26.58 -2.40
N ARG A 12 2.34 26.80 -3.41
CA ARG A 12 1.05 26.14 -3.56
C ARG A 12 1.09 25.19 -4.74
N THR A 13 0.42 24.03 -4.58
CA THR A 13 0.23 23.10 -5.69
C THR A 13 -0.86 23.62 -6.63
N THR A 14 -0.74 23.30 -7.90
CA THR A 14 -1.79 23.53 -8.89
C THR A 14 -2.92 22.50 -8.74
N LYS A 15 -4.12 22.82 -9.26
CA LYS A 15 -5.23 21.85 -9.30
C LYS A 15 -4.84 20.56 -10.04
N GLY A 16 -4.06 20.69 -11.13
CA GLY A 16 -3.59 19.55 -11.92
C GLY A 16 -2.62 18.65 -11.14
N GLU A 17 -1.72 19.22 -10.32
CA GLU A 17 -0.82 18.44 -9.47
C GLU A 17 -1.58 17.69 -8.39
N ARG A 18 -2.54 18.33 -7.72
CA ARG A 18 -3.38 17.68 -6.70
C ARG A 18 -4.20 16.54 -7.29
N PHE A 19 -4.86 16.78 -8.43
CA PHE A 19 -5.62 15.74 -9.11
C PHE A 19 -4.74 14.57 -9.54
N SER A 20 -3.56 14.82 -10.09
CA SER A 20 -2.62 13.76 -10.47
C SER A 20 -2.11 12.97 -9.26
N TYR A 21 -1.98 13.61 -8.10
CA TYR A 21 -1.63 12.97 -6.84
C TYR A 21 -2.75 12.02 -6.37
N TRP A 22 -4.01 12.42 -6.44
CA TRP A 22 -5.16 11.58 -6.10
C TRP A 22 -5.33 10.41 -7.07
N MET A 23 -5.10 10.63 -8.36
CA MET A 23 -5.10 9.56 -9.36
C MET A 23 -3.99 8.53 -9.12
N TYR A 24 -2.86 8.95 -8.55
CA TYR A 24 -1.79 8.04 -8.16
C TYR A 24 -2.22 7.15 -6.99
N PHE A 25 -2.89 7.70 -5.97
CA PHE A 25 -3.50 6.92 -4.89
C PHE A 25 -4.50 5.90 -5.42
N LEU A 26 -5.33 6.29 -6.37
CA LEU A 26 -6.28 5.37 -6.99
C LEU A 26 -5.56 4.20 -7.66
N GLY A 27 -4.54 4.46 -8.47
CA GLY A 27 -3.81 3.42 -9.19
C GLY A 27 -3.04 2.49 -8.25
N GLU A 28 -2.34 3.04 -7.27
CA GLU A 28 -1.62 2.25 -6.27
C GLU A 28 -2.56 1.33 -5.49
N ASN A 29 -3.75 1.83 -5.15
CA ASN A 29 -4.74 1.06 -4.41
C ASN A 29 -5.56 0.10 -5.30
N ILE A 30 -5.56 0.26 -6.61
CA ILE A 30 -5.98 -0.80 -7.54
C ILE A 30 -5.05 -2.01 -7.42
N PHE A 31 -3.73 -1.82 -7.33
CA PHE A 31 -2.78 -2.92 -7.10
C PHE A 31 -3.01 -3.59 -5.75
N TYR A 32 -3.31 -2.82 -4.70
CA TYR A 32 -3.64 -3.37 -3.39
C TYR A 32 -4.91 -4.23 -3.43
N GLY A 33 -5.99 -3.71 -4.00
CA GLY A 33 -7.24 -4.44 -4.17
C GLY A 33 -7.10 -5.67 -5.05
N LEU A 34 -6.23 -5.62 -6.07
CA LEU A 34 -5.95 -6.73 -6.96
C LEU A 34 -5.26 -7.89 -6.23
N ILE A 35 -4.22 -7.62 -5.46
CA ILE A 35 -3.37 -8.66 -4.85
C ILE A 35 -3.65 -8.85 -3.37
N ALA A 36 -3.49 -7.83 -2.53
CA ALA A 36 -3.57 -7.99 -1.08
C ALA A 36 -4.95 -8.53 -0.62
N ILE A 37 -6.03 -8.08 -1.27
CA ILE A 37 -7.40 -8.53 -0.94
C ILE A 37 -7.68 -9.92 -1.53
N ASN A 38 -7.22 -10.20 -2.76
CA ASN A 38 -7.63 -11.39 -3.51
C ASN A 38 -6.59 -12.52 -3.54
N MET A 39 -5.45 -12.34 -2.90
CA MET A 39 -4.34 -13.30 -2.85
C MET A 39 -4.80 -14.70 -2.37
N GLN A 40 -5.59 -14.77 -1.30
CA GLN A 40 -6.05 -16.04 -0.75
C GLN A 40 -6.97 -16.78 -1.72
N THR A 41 -7.85 -16.07 -2.42
CA THR A 41 -8.72 -16.62 -3.45
C THR A 41 -7.90 -17.17 -4.62
N PHE A 42 -6.92 -16.39 -5.10
CA PHE A 42 -6.00 -16.82 -6.15
C PHE A 42 -5.25 -18.11 -5.75
N TYR A 43 -4.68 -18.15 -4.55
CA TYR A 43 -3.93 -19.32 -4.09
C TYR A 43 -4.82 -20.57 -3.97
N SER A 44 -6.06 -20.41 -3.51
CA SER A 44 -7.05 -21.48 -3.47
C SER A 44 -7.39 -21.99 -4.86
N ASP A 45 -7.65 -21.09 -5.81
CA ASP A 45 -8.01 -21.44 -7.18
C ASP A 45 -6.90 -22.18 -7.95
N VAL A 46 -5.64 -21.84 -7.68
CA VAL A 46 -4.48 -22.54 -8.27
C VAL A 46 -4.10 -23.81 -7.53
N GLY A 47 -4.88 -24.20 -6.50
CA GLY A 47 -4.74 -25.45 -5.76
C GLY A 47 -3.59 -25.46 -4.74
N ILE A 48 -3.24 -24.30 -4.17
CA ILE A 48 -2.35 -24.24 -3.00
C ILE A 48 -3.19 -24.57 -1.76
N THR A 49 -2.73 -25.53 -0.96
CA THR A 49 -3.45 -25.97 0.24
C THR A 49 -3.53 -24.86 1.30
N ALA A 50 -4.58 -24.86 2.11
CA ALA A 50 -4.74 -23.85 3.17
C ALA A 50 -3.55 -23.83 4.16
N ALA A 51 -2.94 -24.98 4.46
CA ALA A 51 -1.74 -25.07 5.28
C ALA A 51 -0.55 -24.36 4.62
N SER A 52 -0.36 -24.54 3.31
CA SER A 52 0.69 -23.87 2.55
C SER A 52 0.45 -22.36 2.47
N VAL A 53 -0.81 -21.92 2.29
CA VAL A 53 -1.18 -20.51 2.33
C VAL A 53 -0.82 -19.89 3.68
N ALA A 54 -1.09 -20.57 4.79
CA ALA A 54 -0.72 -20.09 6.13
C ALA A 54 0.80 -19.91 6.28
N ILE A 55 1.60 -20.83 5.74
CA ILE A 55 3.07 -20.73 5.74
C ILE A 55 3.53 -19.53 4.89
N ILE A 56 2.96 -19.37 3.69
CA ILE A 56 3.28 -18.23 2.80
C ILE A 56 2.97 -16.92 3.53
N LEU A 57 1.77 -16.79 4.12
CA LEU A 57 1.36 -15.60 4.88
C LEU A 57 2.29 -15.32 6.06
N PHE A 58 2.74 -16.35 6.78
CA PHE A 58 3.69 -16.17 7.87
C PHE A 58 5.03 -15.64 7.39
N ILE A 59 5.59 -16.24 6.33
CA ILE A 59 6.87 -15.80 5.74
C ILE A 59 6.76 -14.36 5.22
N THR A 60 5.66 -14.03 4.55
CA THR A 60 5.45 -12.68 4.00
C THR A 60 5.28 -11.64 5.10
N LYS A 61 4.63 -11.96 6.21
CA LYS A 61 4.53 -11.04 7.36
C LYS A 61 5.88 -10.82 8.06
N LEU A 62 6.74 -11.83 8.13
CA LEU A 62 8.13 -11.64 8.56
C LEU A 62 8.91 -10.74 7.60
N TRP A 63 8.68 -10.89 6.30
CA TRP A 63 9.27 -10.03 5.29
C TRP A 63 8.80 -8.59 5.44
N ASP A 64 7.50 -8.31 5.57
CA ASP A 64 6.94 -6.97 5.78
C ASP A 64 7.64 -6.25 6.95
N ALA A 65 7.82 -6.95 8.08
CA ALA A 65 8.47 -6.39 9.27
C ALA A 65 9.94 -5.96 9.04
N VAL A 66 10.62 -6.57 8.09
CA VAL A 66 12.02 -6.26 7.71
C VAL A 66 12.06 -5.27 6.55
N ASN A 67 11.20 -5.43 5.58
CA ASN A 67 11.12 -4.67 4.33
C ASN A 67 10.89 -3.17 4.58
N ASP A 68 9.88 -2.83 5.38
CA ASP A 68 9.50 -1.43 5.62
C ASP A 68 10.63 -0.58 6.23
N PRO A 69 11.32 -1.01 7.30
CA PRO A 69 12.47 -0.27 7.83
C PRO A 69 13.63 -0.19 6.84
N LEU A 70 13.90 -1.26 6.08
CA LEU A 70 14.98 -1.29 5.10
C LEU A 70 14.75 -0.28 3.98
N PHE A 71 13.55 -0.26 3.40
CA PHE A 71 13.21 0.70 2.35
C PHE A 71 13.13 2.12 2.87
N GLY A 72 12.65 2.35 4.09
CA GLY A 72 12.71 3.66 4.73
C GLY A 72 14.13 4.22 4.75
N VAL A 73 15.11 3.43 5.19
CA VAL A 73 16.54 3.80 5.19
C VAL A 73 17.08 3.96 3.77
N LEU A 74 16.71 3.08 2.84
CA LEU A 74 17.17 3.11 1.44
C LEU A 74 16.71 4.40 0.74
N ILE A 75 15.44 4.78 0.91
CA ILE A 75 14.85 6.00 0.34
C ILE A 75 15.55 7.24 0.89
N ASP A 76 15.98 7.23 2.14
CA ASP A 76 16.70 8.34 2.75
C ASP A 76 18.15 8.46 2.26
N ARG A 77 18.81 7.34 1.99
CA ARG A 77 20.21 7.29 1.55
C ARG A 77 20.41 7.62 0.08
N ILE A 78 19.51 7.15 -0.78
CA ILE A 78 19.65 7.35 -2.23
C ILE A 78 19.23 8.76 -2.61
N LYS A 79 20.18 9.52 -3.19
CA LYS A 79 20.00 10.90 -3.61
C LYS A 79 19.89 10.98 -5.13
N PHE A 80 18.72 11.27 -5.64
CA PHE A 80 18.52 11.53 -7.05
C PHE A 80 18.88 12.99 -7.39
N LYS A 81 19.32 13.25 -8.63
CA LYS A 81 19.62 14.60 -9.12
C LYS A 81 18.38 15.48 -9.29
N LYS A 82 17.22 14.87 -9.60
CA LYS A 82 15.95 15.57 -9.90
C LYS A 82 14.86 15.21 -8.92
N GLY A 83 14.95 15.69 -7.68
CA GLY A 83 13.97 15.43 -6.63
C GLY A 83 14.38 14.32 -5.65
N ARG A 84 13.58 14.10 -4.61
CA ARG A 84 13.84 13.10 -3.58
C ARG A 84 12.83 11.93 -3.64
N PHE A 85 11.55 12.23 -3.76
CA PHE A 85 10.46 11.25 -3.67
C PHE A 85 9.88 10.89 -5.05
N LEU A 86 9.77 11.88 -5.94
CA LEU A 86 9.18 11.68 -7.26
C LEU A 86 9.93 10.67 -8.14
N PRO A 87 11.27 10.58 -8.12
CA PRO A 87 11.99 9.54 -8.87
C PRO A 87 11.62 8.13 -8.39
N TRP A 88 11.42 7.93 -7.09
CA TRP A 88 10.98 6.63 -6.55
C TRP A 88 9.61 6.24 -7.09
N LEU A 89 8.64 7.18 -7.11
CA LEU A 89 7.31 6.93 -7.64
C LEU A 89 7.31 6.60 -9.14
N ARG A 90 8.24 7.19 -9.90
CA ARG A 90 8.44 6.86 -11.33
C ARG A 90 8.97 5.45 -11.53
N ILE A 91 9.83 4.97 -10.63
CA ILE A 91 10.39 3.62 -10.67
C ILE A 91 9.36 2.61 -10.12
N ALA A 92 8.65 2.95 -9.06
CA ALA A 92 7.68 2.09 -8.42
C ALA A 92 6.52 1.68 -9.33
N MET A 93 6.01 2.61 -10.14
CA MET A 93 4.87 2.35 -11.04
C MET A 93 5.12 1.16 -12.00
N PRO A 94 6.18 1.12 -12.81
CA PRO A 94 6.46 -0.04 -13.67
C PRO A 94 6.82 -1.30 -12.88
N LEU A 95 7.50 -1.18 -11.73
CA LEU A 95 7.81 -2.31 -10.88
C LEU A 95 6.54 -2.96 -10.34
N LEU A 96 5.58 -2.16 -9.85
CA LEU A 96 4.27 -2.65 -9.40
C LEU A 96 3.51 -3.35 -10.53
N ALA A 97 3.50 -2.77 -11.73
CA ALA A 97 2.82 -3.38 -12.86
C ALA A 97 3.43 -4.75 -13.24
N VAL A 98 4.76 -4.81 -13.35
CA VAL A 98 5.48 -6.04 -13.69
C VAL A 98 5.33 -7.09 -12.59
N SER A 99 5.54 -6.72 -11.33
CA SER A 99 5.43 -7.66 -10.20
C SER A 99 3.99 -8.18 -10.01
N SER A 100 2.98 -7.35 -10.29
CA SER A 100 1.57 -7.77 -10.25
C SER A 100 1.23 -8.77 -11.36
N ILE A 101 1.72 -8.55 -12.57
CA ILE A 101 1.55 -9.52 -13.67
C ILE A 101 2.31 -10.82 -13.34
N PHE A 102 3.54 -10.70 -12.83
CA PHE A 102 4.34 -11.86 -12.41
C PHE A 102 3.65 -12.66 -11.30
N PHE A 103 2.97 -12.01 -10.38
CA PHE A 103 2.21 -12.66 -9.31
C PHE A 103 1.17 -13.65 -9.86
N PHE A 104 0.43 -13.26 -10.89
CA PHE A 104 -0.60 -14.10 -11.53
C PHE A 104 -0.08 -15.00 -12.65
N ALA A 105 1.18 -14.93 -13.00
CA ALA A 105 1.79 -15.74 -14.06
C ALA A 105 2.24 -17.13 -13.60
N LEU A 106 1.63 -17.67 -12.55
CA LEU A 106 1.91 -19.00 -12.04
C LEU A 106 1.63 -20.07 -13.11
N PRO A 107 2.61 -20.93 -13.47
CA PRO A 107 2.41 -21.96 -14.48
C PRO A 107 1.35 -22.99 -14.07
N ALA A 108 0.37 -23.24 -14.92
CA ALA A 108 -0.77 -24.12 -14.62
C ALA A 108 -0.35 -25.57 -14.26
N GLY A 109 0.75 -26.08 -14.87
CA GLY A 109 1.28 -27.42 -14.62
C GLY A 109 2.33 -27.52 -13.51
N ALA A 110 2.52 -26.46 -12.71
CA ALA A 110 3.53 -26.45 -11.66
C ALA A 110 3.26 -27.50 -10.58
N ASN A 111 4.31 -28.17 -10.09
CA ASN A 111 4.20 -29.05 -8.94
C ASN A 111 3.93 -28.23 -7.66
N PRO A 112 3.42 -28.86 -6.57
CA PRO A 112 3.04 -28.14 -5.35
C PRO A 112 4.17 -27.31 -4.74
N VAL A 113 5.40 -27.79 -4.77
CA VAL A 113 6.57 -27.07 -4.24
C VAL A 113 6.85 -25.80 -5.05
N LEU A 114 6.83 -25.92 -6.39
CA LEU A 114 7.05 -24.79 -7.27
C LEU A 114 5.95 -23.72 -7.09
N LYS A 115 4.69 -24.13 -6.89
CA LYS A 115 3.58 -23.19 -6.60
C LYS A 115 3.84 -22.38 -5.33
N ILE A 116 4.29 -23.03 -4.24
CA ILE A 116 4.59 -22.37 -2.97
C ILE A 116 5.76 -21.40 -3.12
N VAL A 117 6.84 -21.84 -3.76
CA VAL A 117 8.02 -21.00 -4.00
C VAL A 117 7.65 -19.79 -4.86
N TRP A 118 6.94 -20.04 -5.97
CA TRP A 118 6.47 -18.94 -6.85
C TRP A 118 5.60 -17.96 -6.10
N ALA A 119 4.58 -18.42 -5.37
CA ALA A 119 3.66 -17.60 -4.60
C ALA A 119 4.41 -16.72 -3.59
N THR A 120 5.39 -17.30 -2.89
CA THR A 120 6.19 -16.57 -1.90
C THR A 120 7.08 -15.51 -2.57
N VAL A 121 7.82 -15.88 -3.61
CA VAL A 121 8.74 -14.97 -4.32
C VAL A 121 7.97 -13.86 -5.01
N ALA A 122 6.86 -14.20 -5.68
CA ALA A 122 6.04 -13.22 -6.38
C ALA A 122 5.40 -12.20 -5.41
N TYR A 123 4.93 -12.67 -4.24
CA TYR A 123 4.41 -11.76 -3.22
C TYR A 123 5.51 -10.84 -2.69
N ILE A 124 6.69 -11.37 -2.34
CA ILE A 124 7.83 -10.59 -1.86
C ILE A 124 8.24 -9.52 -2.89
N ALA A 125 8.28 -9.88 -4.18
CA ALA A 125 8.62 -8.93 -5.25
C ALA A 125 7.56 -7.82 -5.40
N TRP A 126 6.29 -8.18 -5.28
CA TRP A 126 5.18 -7.23 -5.33
C TRP A 126 5.19 -6.31 -4.10
N ASP A 127 5.32 -6.85 -2.90
CA ASP A 127 5.34 -6.11 -1.65
C ASP A 127 6.51 -5.12 -1.56
N ALA A 128 7.72 -5.56 -1.95
CA ALA A 128 8.87 -4.67 -2.07
C ALA A 128 8.60 -3.51 -3.04
N SER A 129 7.97 -3.79 -4.19
CA SER A 129 7.58 -2.76 -5.16
C SER A 129 6.52 -1.81 -4.59
N TYR A 130 5.60 -2.34 -3.77
CA TYR A 130 4.56 -1.58 -3.10
C TYR A 130 5.15 -0.64 -2.05
N THR A 131 6.08 -1.10 -1.21
CA THR A 131 6.77 -0.28 -0.20
C THR A 131 7.58 0.84 -0.85
N ILE A 132 8.26 0.58 -1.99
CA ILE A 132 8.96 1.63 -2.77
C ILE A 132 7.98 2.72 -3.25
N CYS A 133 6.73 2.38 -3.48
CA CYS A 133 5.67 3.30 -3.89
C CYS A 133 5.08 4.06 -2.70
N ASP A 134 4.62 3.33 -1.70
CA ASP A 134 3.79 3.81 -0.59
C ASP A 134 4.53 4.87 0.25
N VAL A 135 5.75 4.58 0.70
CA VAL A 135 6.51 5.48 1.57
C VAL A 135 6.76 6.86 0.92
N PRO A 136 7.30 6.98 -0.31
CA PRO A 136 7.48 8.28 -0.94
C PRO A 136 6.16 8.99 -1.25
N MET A 137 5.09 8.26 -1.54
CA MET A 137 3.79 8.81 -1.87
C MET A 137 3.21 9.61 -0.69
N PHE A 138 3.27 9.08 0.54
CA PHE A 138 2.79 9.78 1.73
C PHE A 138 3.65 10.99 2.10
N ILE A 139 4.94 10.98 1.79
CA ILE A 139 5.86 12.06 2.13
C ILE A 139 5.87 13.15 1.05
N LEU A 140 5.59 12.82 -0.21
CA LEU A 140 5.67 13.74 -1.35
C LEU A 140 4.98 15.09 -1.13
N PRO A 141 3.77 15.21 -0.53
CA PRO A 141 3.13 16.50 -0.29
C PRO A 141 3.97 17.48 0.54
N THR A 142 4.87 16.97 1.39
CA THR A 142 5.77 17.83 2.17
C THR A 142 6.80 18.56 1.32
N SER A 143 7.14 17.99 0.16
CA SER A 143 8.04 18.59 -0.83
C SER A 143 7.31 19.44 -1.87
N MET A 144 5.99 19.23 -2.05
CA MET A 144 5.18 19.93 -3.04
C MET A 144 4.65 21.27 -2.54
N THR A 145 4.30 21.37 -1.24
CA THR A 145 3.71 22.58 -0.65
C THR A 145 4.15 22.80 0.80
N ASP A 146 4.29 24.08 1.19
CA ASP A 146 4.56 24.47 2.59
C ASP A 146 3.28 24.66 3.39
N ASN A 147 2.11 24.64 2.76
CA ASN A 147 0.84 24.84 3.42
C ASN A 147 0.32 23.56 4.06
N ILE A 148 0.27 23.54 5.40
CA ILE A 148 -0.18 22.36 6.18
C ILE A 148 -1.61 21.95 5.83
N LYS A 149 -2.54 22.92 5.65
CA LYS A 149 -3.92 22.61 5.27
C LYS A 149 -4.00 21.94 3.91
N GLU A 150 -3.20 22.40 2.95
CA GLU A 150 -3.14 21.83 1.61
C GLU A 150 -2.59 20.39 1.64
N ARG A 151 -1.54 20.13 2.44
CA ARG A 151 -1.02 18.77 2.66
C ARG A 151 -2.09 17.83 3.22
N SER A 152 -2.77 18.27 4.28
CA SER A 152 -3.85 17.49 4.90
C SER A 152 -4.98 17.20 3.93
N GLN A 153 -5.38 18.19 3.12
CA GLN A 153 -6.40 18.00 2.08
C GLN A 153 -5.95 17.03 0.98
N MET A 154 -4.68 17.13 0.54
CA MET A 154 -4.14 16.23 -0.46
C MET A 154 -4.19 14.78 0.04
N LEU A 155 -3.74 14.53 1.28
CA LEU A 155 -3.76 13.21 1.90
C LEU A 155 -5.17 12.69 2.14
N ALA A 156 -6.08 13.53 2.68
CA ALA A 156 -7.45 13.14 2.93
C ALA A 156 -8.18 12.74 1.64
N MET A 157 -8.10 13.57 0.61
CA MET A 157 -8.68 13.24 -0.70
C MET A 157 -7.99 12.03 -1.34
N GLY A 158 -6.67 11.87 -1.16
CA GLY A 158 -5.96 10.68 -1.59
C GLY A 158 -6.57 9.40 -1.00
N ARG A 159 -6.92 9.41 0.29
CA ARG A 159 -7.59 8.28 0.95
C ARG A 159 -8.94 7.93 0.32
N TYR A 160 -9.76 8.92 -0.08
CA TYR A 160 -11.00 8.65 -0.80
C TYR A 160 -10.74 7.98 -2.16
N PHE A 161 -9.75 8.47 -2.91
CA PHE A 161 -9.36 7.84 -4.18
C PHE A 161 -8.79 6.43 -3.98
N ALA A 162 -8.05 6.20 -2.89
CA ALA A 162 -7.59 4.87 -2.49
C ALA A 162 -8.77 3.91 -2.28
N MET A 163 -9.79 4.32 -1.51
CA MET A 163 -11.00 3.51 -1.29
C MET A 163 -11.69 3.18 -2.61
N ILE A 164 -11.82 4.13 -3.52
CA ILE A 164 -12.40 3.88 -4.86
C ILE A 164 -11.55 2.85 -5.62
N GLY A 165 -10.23 2.94 -5.54
CA GLY A 165 -9.30 2.00 -6.18
C GLY A 165 -9.46 0.58 -5.64
N ILE A 166 -9.41 0.41 -4.31
CA ILE A 166 -9.58 -0.89 -3.65
C ILE A 166 -10.94 -1.50 -3.97
N THR A 167 -12.01 -0.74 -3.72
CA THR A 167 -13.38 -1.24 -3.89
C THR A 167 -13.66 -1.56 -5.36
N GLY A 168 -13.26 -0.67 -6.27
CA GLY A 168 -13.45 -0.87 -7.71
C GLY A 168 -12.72 -2.11 -8.21
N ALA A 169 -11.46 -2.29 -7.83
CA ALA A 169 -10.69 -3.47 -8.19
C ALA A 169 -11.32 -4.74 -7.62
N SER A 170 -11.66 -4.76 -6.32
CA SER A 170 -12.24 -5.93 -5.65
C SER A 170 -13.60 -6.32 -6.20
N MET A 171 -14.45 -5.37 -6.58
CA MET A 171 -15.77 -5.65 -7.16
C MET A 171 -15.69 -6.15 -8.61
N LEU A 172 -14.79 -5.57 -9.41
CA LEU A 172 -14.70 -5.91 -10.85
C LEU A 172 -13.86 -7.16 -11.09
N LEU A 173 -12.91 -7.48 -10.21
CA LEU A 173 -12.00 -8.61 -10.38
C LEU A 173 -12.71 -9.95 -10.59
N PRO A 174 -13.73 -10.36 -9.77
CA PRO A 174 -14.40 -11.64 -9.98
C PRO A 174 -15.10 -11.76 -11.34
N MET A 175 -15.59 -10.63 -11.88
CA MET A 175 -16.26 -10.61 -13.19
C MET A 175 -15.25 -10.85 -14.33
N VAL A 176 -14.07 -10.25 -14.23
CA VAL A 176 -12.99 -10.41 -15.21
C VAL A 176 -12.36 -11.80 -15.07
N GLN A 177 -12.10 -12.23 -13.83
CA GLN A 177 -11.49 -13.53 -13.52
C GLN A 177 -12.31 -14.70 -14.08
N LYS A 178 -13.62 -14.71 -13.88
CA LYS A 178 -14.51 -15.77 -14.40
C LYS A 178 -14.49 -15.90 -15.92
N ARG A 179 -14.24 -14.81 -16.65
CA ARG A 179 -14.26 -14.80 -18.12
C ARG A 179 -12.88 -14.99 -18.74
N LEU A 180 -11.85 -14.38 -18.18
CA LEU A 180 -10.52 -14.25 -18.78
C LEU A 180 -9.41 -14.89 -17.97
N GLY A 181 -9.68 -15.30 -16.71
CA GLY A 181 -8.70 -15.90 -15.82
C GLY A 181 -7.80 -14.89 -15.08
N TRP A 182 -6.98 -15.41 -14.18
CA TRP A 182 -6.17 -14.61 -13.26
C TRP A 182 -5.08 -13.78 -13.95
N LEU A 183 -4.39 -14.34 -14.93
CA LEU A 183 -3.33 -13.62 -15.65
C LEU A 183 -3.88 -12.39 -16.37
N ALA A 184 -5.06 -12.53 -17.00
CA ALA A 184 -5.72 -11.40 -17.66
C ALA A 184 -6.13 -10.33 -16.64
N CYS A 185 -6.58 -10.71 -15.44
CA CYS A 185 -6.80 -9.75 -14.35
C CYS A 185 -5.51 -8.98 -14.03
N GLY A 186 -4.39 -9.68 -13.85
CA GLY A 186 -3.08 -9.08 -13.62
C GLY A 186 -2.74 -8.04 -14.68
N ILE A 187 -2.91 -8.37 -15.97
CA ILE A 187 -2.57 -7.47 -17.07
C ILE A 187 -3.52 -6.26 -17.15
N ILE A 188 -4.83 -6.50 -17.11
CA ILE A 188 -5.85 -5.45 -17.29
C ILE A 188 -5.79 -4.44 -16.13
N PHE A 189 -5.82 -4.92 -14.89
CA PHE A 189 -5.81 -4.04 -13.72
C PHE A 189 -4.47 -3.32 -13.56
N SER A 190 -3.34 -3.97 -13.88
CA SER A 190 -2.03 -3.32 -13.90
C SER A 190 -1.95 -2.22 -14.95
N ALA A 191 -2.51 -2.43 -16.13
CA ALA A 191 -2.56 -1.39 -17.17
C ALA A 191 -3.41 -0.19 -16.74
N ILE A 192 -4.60 -0.43 -16.18
CA ILE A 192 -5.48 0.63 -15.67
C ILE A 192 -4.77 1.40 -14.55
N ALA A 193 -4.17 0.70 -13.57
CA ALA A 193 -3.44 1.31 -12.47
C ALA A 193 -2.26 2.15 -12.98
N ALA A 194 -1.44 1.63 -13.88
CA ALA A 194 -0.32 2.37 -14.45
C ALA A 194 -0.78 3.65 -15.17
N VAL A 195 -1.85 3.58 -15.97
CA VAL A 195 -2.41 4.76 -16.66
C VAL A 195 -2.88 5.82 -15.67
N THR A 196 -3.52 5.43 -14.56
CA THR A 196 -3.94 6.39 -13.53
C THR A 196 -2.78 7.00 -12.75
N MET A 197 -1.66 6.29 -12.60
CA MET A 197 -0.45 6.77 -11.90
C MET A 197 0.43 7.68 -12.77
N LEU A 198 0.42 7.50 -14.10
CA LEU A 198 1.25 8.26 -15.04
C LEU A 198 1.19 9.79 -14.87
N PRO A 199 0.02 10.43 -14.69
CA PRO A 199 -0.06 11.89 -14.63
C PRO A 199 0.80 12.51 -13.53
N LEU A 200 0.96 11.87 -12.36
CA LEU A 200 1.79 12.36 -11.28
C LEU A 200 3.27 12.39 -11.68
N CYS A 201 3.72 11.35 -12.37
CA CYS A 201 5.12 11.21 -12.79
C CYS A 201 5.60 12.37 -13.67
N PHE A 202 4.68 13.01 -14.42
CA PHE A 202 5.01 14.11 -15.34
C PHE A 202 4.62 15.49 -14.80
N LYS A 203 3.49 15.60 -14.08
CA LYS A 203 2.94 16.90 -13.66
C LYS A 203 3.47 17.38 -12.32
N ALA A 204 3.76 16.47 -11.38
CA ALA A 204 4.21 16.84 -10.04
C ALA A 204 5.60 17.47 -10.05
N LYS A 205 5.79 18.46 -9.18
CA LYS A 205 7.07 19.15 -8.97
C LYS A 205 7.40 19.19 -7.49
N GLU A 206 8.57 18.69 -7.13
CA GLU A 206 9.12 18.90 -5.79
C GLU A 206 9.75 20.31 -5.76
N ARG A 207 9.17 21.19 -4.93
CA ARG A 207 9.61 22.58 -4.81
C ARG A 207 10.61 22.77 -3.67
N ARG A 208 10.52 21.88 -2.68
CA ARG A 208 11.43 21.85 -1.55
C ARG A 208 12.03 20.47 -1.38
N VAL A 209 13.35 20.38 -1.56
CA VAL A 209 14.08 19.16 -1.20
C VAL A 209 14.46 19.28 0.27
N VAL A 210 13.64 18.74 1.15
CA VAL A 210 13.97 18.61 2.57
C VAL A 210 15.07 17.57 2.70
N ARG A 211 16.28 18.00 2.93
CA ARG A 211 17.38 17.10 3.27
C ARG A 211 17.45 17.00 4.78
N PRO A 212 17.48 15.81 5.38
CA PRO A 212 17.78 15.69 6.80
C PRO A 212 19.19 16.22 7.04
N GLU A 213 19.35 17.08 8.00
CA GLU A 213 20.66 17.67 8.36
C GLU A 213 21.61 16.63 8.95
N LYS A 214 21.08 15.55 9.53
CA LYS A 214 21.86 14.43 10.06
C LYS A 214 21.13 13.11 9.79
N GLU A 215 21.90 12.08 9.46
CA GLU A 215 21.39 10.70 9.41
C GLU A 215 21.08 10.26 10.85
N VAL A 216 19.82 9.95 11.12
CA VAL A 216 19.38 9.47 12.42
C VAL A 216 19.52 7.94 12.46
N SER A 217 20.27 7.40 13.42
CA SER A 217 20.40 5.95 13.56
C SER A 217 19.09 5.33 14.05
N LEU A 218 18.84 4.05 13.74
CA LEU A 218 17.66 3.30 14.21
C LEU A 218 17.53 3.33 15.73
N LYS A 219 18.66 3.28 16.46
CA LYS A 219 18.70 3.40 17.93
C LYS A 219 18.21 4.77 18.41
N GLN A 220 18.57 5.84 17.71
CA GLN A 220 18.09 7.19 18.02
C GLN A 220 16.60 7.33 17.71
N MET A 221 16.12 6.75 16.59
CA MET A 221 14.69 6.71 16.26
C MET A 221 13.88 6.03 17.35
N GLY A 222 14.31 4.86 17.82
CA GLY A 222 13.67 4.16 18.95
C GLY A 222 13.63 5.02 20.23
N LYS A 223 14.72 5.73 20.54
CA LYS A 223 14.77 6.63 21.70
C LYS A 223 13.81 7.82 21.56
N TYR A 224 13.64 8.37 20.36
CA TYR A 224 12.66 9.42 20.10
C TYR A 224 11.22 8.93 20.24
N VAL A 225 10.91 7.72 19.76
CA VAL A 225 9.57 7.13 19.91
C VAL A 225 9.23 6.92 21.38
N ILE A 226 10.13 6.30 22.16
CA ILE A 226 9.90 6.02 23.58
C ILE A 226 9.87 7.32 24.39
N GLY A 227 10.66 8.32 24.02
CA GLY A 227 10.71 9.61 24.72
C GLY A 227 9.52 10.54 24.42
N ASN A 228 8.73 10.25 23.38
CA ASN A 228 7.57 11.06 23.02
C ASN A 228 6.27 10.35 23.40
N LYS A 229 5.69 10.75 24.55
CA LYS A 229 4.44 10.15 25.07
C LYS A 229 3.26 10.19 24.09
N TYR A 230 3.15 11.22 23.26
CA TYR A 230 2.05 11.33 22.28
C TYR A 230 2.25 10.35 21.11
N LEU A 231 3.50 10.19 20.67
CA LEU A 231 3.83 9.22 19.63
C LEU A 231 3.66 7.79 20.14
N LEU A 232 4.06 7.52 21.39
CA LEU A 232 3.85 6.23 22.04
C LEU A 232 2.35 5.92 22.15
N LEU A 233 1.54 6.89 22.63
CA LEU A 233 0.08 6.73 22.70
C LEU A 233 -0.54 6.47 21.33
N PHE A 234 -0.07 7.16 20.31
CA PHE A 234 -0.52 6.93 18.92
C PHE A 234 -0.22 5.49 18.47
N TYR A 235 1.00 4.98 18.70
CA TYR A 235 1.34 3.60 18.34
C TYR A 235 0.56 2.56 19.16
N VAL A 236 0.31 2.82 20.44
CA VAL A 236 -0.55 1.96 21.27
C VAL A 236 -1.98 1.94 20.72
N ALA A 237 -2.54 3.10 20.36
CA ALA A 237 -3.86 3.18 19.75
C ALA A 237 -3.93 2.44 18.41
N MET A 238 -2.90 2.58 17.55
CA MET A 238 -2.80 1.85 16.29
C MET A 238 -2.67 0.33 16.52
N PHE A 239 -1.92 -0.10 17.54
CA PHE A 239 -1.81 -1.51 17.90
C PHE A 239 -3.16 -2.09 18.37
N ILE A 240 -3.87 -1.38 19.24
CA ILE A 240 -5.21 -1.78 19.68
C ILE A 240 -6.17 -1.83 18.49
N GLY A 241 -6.14 -0.83 17.60
CA GLY A 241 -6.93 -0.80 16.36
C GLY A 241 -6.62 -1.97 15.42
N SER A 242 -5.36 -2.43 15.35
CA SER A 242 -5.02 -3.59 14.53
C SER A 242 -5.52 -4.91 15.09
N LEU A 243 -5.77 -5.00 16.41
CA LEU A 243 -6.41 -6.17 17.03
C LEU A 243 -7.86 -6.34 16.58
N THR A 244 -8.56 -5.26 16.24
CA THR A 244 -9.94 -5.36 15.70
C THR A 244 -9.98 -6.06 14.34
N ASN A 245 -8.95 -5.91 13.50
CA ASN A 245 -8.83 -6.66 12.25
C ASN A 245 -8.71 -8.18 12.50
N PHE A 246 -8.06 -8.59 13.58
CA PHE A 246 -7.97 -10.01 13.96
C PHE A 246 -9.34 -10.59 14.29
N ILE A 247 -10.23 -9.82 14.91
CA ILE A 247 -11.60 -10.23 15.23
C ILE A 247 -12.37 -10.58 13.96
N GLN A 248 -12.20 -9.85 12.85
CA GLN A 248 -12.86 -10.15 11.59
C GLN A 248 -12.50 -11.54 11.05
N TYR A 249 -11.24 -11.96 11.15
CA TYR A 249 -10.84 -13.32 10.77
C TYR A 249 -11.47 -14.38 11.65
N VAL A 250 -11.49 -14.17 12.97
CA VAL A 250 -12.13 -15.09 13.93
C VAL A 250 -13.63 -15.18 13.67
N THR A 251 -14.28 -14.07 13.33
CA THR A 251 -15.72 -14.01 13.04
C THR A 251 -16.11 -14.91 11.86
N LEU A 252 -15.29 -14.95 10.81
CA LEU A 252 -15.53 -15.83 9.67
C LEU A 252 -15.48 -17.32 10.06
N PHE A 253 -14.47 -17.71 10.85
CA PHE A 253 -14.36 -19.07 11.36
C PHE A 253 -15.49 -19.42 12.32
N PHE A 254 -15.85 -18.52 13.21
CA PHE A 254 -16.95 -18.68 14.13
C PHE A 254 -18.30 -18.89 13.40
N ALA A 255 -18.60 -18.06 12.39
CA ALA A 255 -19.79 -18.20 11.58
C ALA A 255 -19.84 -19.55 10.84
N ARG A 256 -18.70 -19.98 10.30
CA ARG A 256 -18.62 -21.23 9.53
C ARG A 256 -18.73 -22.47 10.41
N TYR A 257 -18.01 -22.52 11.52
CA TYR A 257 -17.89 -23.75 12.34
C TYR A 257 -18.87 -23.82 13.51
N ASN A 258 -19.27 -22.68 14.08
CA ASN A 258 -20.17 -22.65 15.22
C ASN A 258 -21.64 -22.37 14.84
N LEU A 259 -21.83 -21.47 13.84
CA LEU A 259 -23.21 -21.13 13.40
C LEU A 259 -23.65 -21.95 12.17
N GLY A 260 -22.76 -22.66 11.51
CA GLY A 260 -23.05 -23.44 10.30
C GLY A 260 -23.55 -22.61 9.11
N ASN A 261 -23.47 -21.29 9.20
CA ASN A 261 -23.95 -20.34 8.19
C ASN A 261 -22.90 -19.29 7.88
N GLN A 262 -22.31 -19.36 6.68
CA GLN A 262 -21.30 -18.38 6.23
C GLN A 262 -21.88 -16.98 6.00
N ASP A 263 -23.17 -16.87 5.67
CA ASP A 263 -23.81 -15.57 5.45
C ASP A 263 -23.96 -14.78 6.76
N ALA A 264 -23.97 -15.47 7.91
CA ALA A 264 -23.94 -14.82 9.20
C ALA A 264 -22.62 -14.06 9.46
N ALA A 265 -21.53 -14.42 8.78
CA ALA A 265 -20.25 -13.70 8.90
C ALA A 265 -20.36 -12.26 8.41
N SER A 266 -21.12 -12.00 7.35
CA SER A 266 -21.32 -10.64 6.81
C SER A 266 -22.11 -9.77 7.79
N LEU A 267 -23.13 -10.31 8.43
CA LEU A 267 -23.92 -9.61 9.46
C LEU A 267 -23.09 -9.34 10.71
N LEU A 268 -22.29 -10.30 11.16
CA LEU A 268 -21.39 -10.12 12.29
C LEU A 268 -20.29 -9.10 11.99
N SER A 269 -19.74 -9.09 10.78
CA SER A 269 -18.72 -8.10 10.36
C SER A 269 -19.28 -6.68 10.40
N LEU A 270 -20.53 -6.47 9.96
CA LEU A 270 -21.17 -5.14 10.04
C LEU A 270 -21.31 -4.62 11.48
N MET A 271 -21.42 -5.51 12.48
CA MET A 271 -21.49 -5.11 13.89
C MET A 271 -20.13 -4.64 14.44
N PHE A 272 -19.02 -4.98 13.78
CA PHE A 272 -17.66 -4.58 14.20
C PHE A 272 -17.10 -3.43 13.35
N GLU A 273 -17.77 -3.02 12.28
CA GLU A 273 -17.39 -1.85 11.45
C GLU A 273 -17.96 -0.51 11.96
N VAL A 274 -18.77 -0.52 13.01
CA VAL A 274 -19.31 0.65 13.70
C VAL A 274 -18.46 0.99 14.92
#